data_ad116ff6f450e53cba443f39e4fa5e2c
#
_entry.id   ad116ff6f450e53cba443f39e4fa5e2c
#
_cell.length_a   1.000
_cell.length_b   1.000
_cell.length_c   1.000
_cell.angle_alpha   90.00
_cell.angle_beta   90.00
_cell.angle_gamma   90.00
#
_symmetry.space_group_name_H-M   'P 1'
#
loop_
_entity.id
_entity.type
_entity.pdbx_description
1 polymer ?
#
loop_
_entity_poly.entity_id
_entity_poly.type
_entity_poly.pdbx_seq_one_letter_code
_entity_poly.pdbx_strand_id
1 'polypeptide(L)'
;MVACAVFPQKASAEVISDGDGVVIYLDAGHDTTHSGCYTRGLHEETLNLKIAEYCKEKLEEYEGVTVYMSREAGECPNPGTSSNDDNITRVEEAVSKNADLYVALHNNSSASSSARGATVYYPNNNYNKTVSETGKAAATDILKNLSQIGLKDRGLNIRNSEDGTKYPDNSMADYYMIIKTAKLMNMPAIIVEHAFMTNKGDVNSFLGSDEALRKLGEADARGIADYYGLKKKKTTRVNLKKVAQVKEDKVKITWSAFDGADYYIVCRRRLLEPAGEDGAAVYSKWERIGKTRKEYYCDKDFEADTTYYYTVKAHIAETDSFSKKHTVGFGVTTK
;
A
#
# COMPACT_ATOMS: atom_id res chain seq x y z
N MET A 1 2.18 -35.28 35.58
CA MET A 1 2.56 -35.32 34.15
C MET A 1 1.92 -34.12 33.47
N VAL A 2 2.72 -33.08 33.21
CA VAL A 2 2.26 -31.89 32.51
C VAL A 2 2.53 -32.10 31.02
N ALA A 3 1.46 -32.19 30.23
CA ALA A 3 1.58 -32.33 28.78
C ALA A 3 1.98 -30.97 28.19
N CYS A 4 3.22 -30.83 27.72
CA CYS A 4 3.64 -29.72 26.86
C CYS A 4 2.92 -29.84 25.52
N ALA A 5 2.03 -28.87 25.24
CA ALA A 5 1.47 -28.72 23.92
C ALA A 5 2.59 -28.21 22.97
N VAL A 6 3.03 -29.10 22.09
CA VAL A 6 3.92 -28.73 20.98
C VAL A 6 3.07 -28.01 19.94
N PHE A 7 3.18 -26.67 19.87
CA PHE A 7 2.65 -25.90 18.74
C PHE A 7 3.49 -26.25 17.50
N PRO A 8 2.86 -26.55 16.34
CA PRO A 8 3.60 -26.77 15.12
C PRO A 8 4.34 -25.47 14.76
N GLN A 9 5.67 -25.53 14.70
CA GLN A 9 6.49 -24.49 14.09
C GLN A 9 5.99 -24.30 12.67
N LYS A 10 5.57 -23.07 12.31
CA LYS A 10 5.37 -22.66 10.92
C LYS A 10 6.63 -23.01 10.15
N ALA A 11 6.50 -23.86 9.13
CA ALA A 11 7.53 -23.97 8.12
C ALA A 11 7.60 -22.59 7.43
N SER A 12 8.54 -21.76 7.85
CA SER A 12 8.95 -20.62 7.07
C SER A 12 9.54 -21.19 5.79
N ALA A 13 8.87 -20.97 4.66
CA ALA A 13 9.58 -21.04 3.40
C ALA A 13 10.80 -20.13 3.57
N GLU A 14 12.00 -20.69 3.43
CA GLU A 14 13.20 -19.87 3.29
C GLU A 14 12.97 -19.00 2.05
N VAL A 15 12.57 -17.76 2.28
CA VAL A 15 12.61 -16.73 1.25
C VAL A 15 14.09 -16.49 1.02
N ILE A 16 14.61 -17.10 -0.04
CA ILE A 16 15.98 -16.86 -0.51
C ILE A 16 16.00 -15.44 -1.04
N SER A 17 16.33 -14.48 -0.20
CA SER A 17 16.78 -13.17 -0.64
C SER A 17 18.26 -13.28 -0.98
N ASP A 18 18.56 -13.66 -2.19
CA ASP A 18 19.87 -13.35 -2.78
C ASP A 18 19.93 -11.84 -2.99
N GLY A 19 20.39 -11.10 -1.99
CA GLY A 19 20.94 -9.74 -2.08
C GLY A 19 20.10 -8.59 -2.66
N ASP A 20 19.10 -8.82 -3.49
CA ASP A 20 18.46 -7.79 -4.35
C ASP A 20 17.07 -7.31 -3.89
N GLY A 21 16.60 -7.76 -2.71
CA GLY A 21 15.28 -7.37 -2.19
C GLY A 21 14.12 -8.11 -2.87
N VAL A 22 12.87 -7.80 -2.41
CA VAL A 22 11.63 -8.39 -2.92
C VAL A 22 11.02 -7.48 -3.97
N VAL A 23 10.63 -8.02 -5.12
CA VAL A 23 9.97 -7.30 -6.20
C VAL A 23 8.48 -7.64 -6.25
N ILE A 24 7.63 -6.67 -6.02
CA ILE A 24 6.17 -6.81 -6.07
C ILE A 24 5.63 -6.09 -7.31
N TYR A 25 4.81 -6.78 -8.08
CA TYR A 25 4.07 -6.18 -9.17
C TYR A 25 2.59 -6.06 -8.79
N LEU A 26 2.11 -4.82 -8.63
CA LEU A 26 0.72 -4.49 -8.34
C LEU A 26 -0.01 -4.22 -9.65
N ASP A 27 -1.02 -5.03 -9.93
CA ASP A 27 -1.91 -4.80 -11.06
C ASP A 27 -3.20 -4.14 -10.58
N ALA A 28 -3.39 -2.88 -10.95
CA ALA A 28 -4.66 -2.20 -10.80
C ALA A 28 -5.65 -2.72 -11.83
N GLY A 29 -6.45 -3.71 -11.46
CA GLY A 29 -7.34 -4.43 -12.38
C GLY A 29 -8.25 -3.51 -13.19
N HIS A 30 -8.55 -3.91 -14.42
CA HIS A 30 -9.31 -3.11 -15.38
C HIS A 30 -8.60 -1.80 -15.80
N ASP A 31 -9.22 -1.05 -16.69
CA ASP A 31 -8.83 0.29 -17.16
C ASP A 31 -10.02 0.93 -17.90
N THR A 32 -9.86 2.14 -18.43
CA THR A 32 -10.95 2.83 -19.14
C THR A 32 -11.36 2.17 -20.46
N THR A 33 -10.52 1.31 -21.05
CA THR A 33 -10.83 0.53 -22.28
C THR A 33 -11.47 -0.82 -21.91
N HIS A 34 -10.92 -1.50 -20.91
CA HIS A 34 -11.40 -2.80 -20.40
C HIS A 34 -12.04 -2.62 -19.04
N SER A 35 -13.12 -1.82 -18.99
CA SER A 35 -13.77 -1.41 -17.75
C SER A 35 -14.31 -2.61 -16.95
N GLY A 36 -14.28 -2.47 -15.64
CA GLY A 36 -14.87 -3.39 -14.69
C GLY A 36 -16.35 -3.08 -14.41
N CYS A 37 -16.77 -3.36 -13.19
CA CYS A 37 -18.13 -3.07 -12.74
C CYS A 37 -18.36 -1.56 -12.61
N TYR A 38 -19.50 -1.09 -13.14
CA TYR A 38 -20.02 0.25 -12.86
C TYR A 38 -21.33 0.16 -12.10
N THR A 39 -21.36 0.66 -10.90
CA THR A 39 -22.57 0.69 -10.07
C THR A 39 -22.50 1.78 -9.02
N ARG A 40 -23.65 2.35 -8.65
CA ARG A 40 -23.76 3.38 -7.60
C ARG A 40 -22.86 4.61 -7.82
N GLY A 41 -22.53 4.93 -9.07
CA GLY A 41 -21.61 6.01 -9.41
C GLY A 41 -20.14 5.70 -9.19
N LEU A 42 -19.79 4.43 -8.88
CA LEU A 42 -18.44 3.96 -8.71
C LEU A 42 -17.98 3.18 -9.95
N HIS A 43 -16.76 3.41 -10.37
CA HIS A 43 -16.06 2.69 -11.44
C HIS A 43 -14.98 1.80 -10.82
N GLU A 44 -15.04 0.50 -11.08
CA GLU A 44 -14.10 -0.47 -10.49
C GLU A 44 -12.65 -0.15 -10.83
N GLU A 45 -12.37 0.17 -12.09
CA GLU A 45 -11.02 0.51 -12.55
C GLU A 45 -10.43 1.73 -11.82
N THR A 46 -11.28 2.69 -11.42
CA THR A 46 -10.85 3.85 -10.64
C THR A 46 -10.55 3.49 -9.19
N LEU A 47 -11.38 2.66 -8.57
CA LEU A 47 -11.17 2.18 -7.21
C LEU A 47 -9.91 1.32 -7.13
N ASN A 48 -9.73 0.39 -8.08
CA ASN A 48 -8.58 -0.50 -8.13
C ASN A 48 -7.25 0.28 -8.24
N LEU A 49 -7.21 1.32 -9.09
CA LEU A 49 -6.04 2.19 -9.21
C LEU A 49 -5.69 2.86 -7.89
N LYS A 50 -6.69 3.43 -7.21
CA LYS A 50 -6.48 4.08 -5.90
C LYS A 50 -5.98 3.11 -4.83
N ILE A 51 -6.56 1.91 -4.76
CA ILE A 51 -6.11 0.88 -3.82
C ILE A 51 -4.66 0.49 -4.11
N ALA A 52 -4.30 0.30 -5.40
CA ALA A 52 -2.94 -0.03 -5.81
C ALA A 52 -1.93 1.09 -5.46
N GLU A 53 -2.28 2.36 -5.71
CA GLU A 53 -1.47 3.53 -5.31
C GLU A 53 -1.18 3.51 -3.80
N TYR A 54 -2.20 3.28 -2.95
CA TYR A 54 -2.04 3.23 -1.49
C TYR A 54 -1.29 1.99 -1.02
N CYS A 55 -1.43 0.86 -1.70
CA CYS A 55 -0.64 -0.33 -1.44
C CYS A 55 0.84 -0.08 -1.74
N LYS A 56 1.17 0.50 -2.90
CA LYS A 56 2.53 0.89 -3.27
C LYS A 56 3.12 1.87 -2.26
N GLU A 57 2.42 2.97 -1.97
CA GLU A 57 2.85 3.97 -0.99
C GLU A 57 3.21 3.32 0.36
N LYS A 58 2.41 2.35 0.79
CA LYS A 58 2.62 1.65 2.05
C LYS A 58 3.76 0.64 1.99
N LEU A 59 3.91 -0.11 0.90
CA LEU A 59 5.04 -1.04 0.71
C LEU A 59 6.37 -0.30 0.66
N GLU A 60 6.41 0.90 0.08
CA GLU A 60 7.62 1.73 0.04
C GLU A 60 8.09 2.21 1.42
N GLU A 61 7.30 2.02 2.50
CA GLU A 61 7.77 2.21 3.87
C GLU A 61 8.68 1.07 4.37
N TYR A 62 8.77 -0.06 3.66
CA TYR A 62 9.57 -1.22 4.08
C TYR A 62 10.95 -1.24 3.41
N GLU A 63 11.92 -1.87 4.08
CA GLU A 63 13.28 -2.09 3.56
C GLU A 63 13.30 -3.23 2.53
N GLY A 64 14.15 -3.14 1.53
CA GLY A 64 14.40 -4.22 0.58
C GLY A 64 13.19 -4.61 -0.28
N VAL A 65 12.26 -3.69 -0.56
CA VAL A 65 11.14 -3.94 -1.47
C VAL A 65 11.16 -2.95 -2.63
N THR A 66 10.95 -3.47 -3.83
CA THR A 66 10.71 -2.70 -5.06
C THR A 66 9.28 -2.97 -5.53
N VAL A 67 8.54 -1.92 -5.88
CA VAL A 67 7.13 -2.04 -6.28
C VAL A 67 6.94 -1.44 -7.66
N TYR A 68 6.46 -2.26 -8.59
CA TYR A 68 5.98 -1.82 -9.91
C TYR A 68 4.45 -1.84 -9.93
N MET A 69 3.85 -1.05 -10.81
CA MET A 69 2.41 -1.04 -11.07
C MET A 69 2.16 -1.25 -12.56
N SER A 70 1.08 -1.97 -12.89
CA SER A 70 0.67 -2.20 -14.28
C SER A 70 0.29 -0.91 -15.02
N ARG A 71 -0.22 0.09 -14.27
CA ARG A 71 -0.61 1.39 -14.77
C ARG A 71 -0.56 2.43 -13.66
N GLU A 72 -0.28 3.67 -14.01
CA GLU A 72 -0.28 4.83 -13.10
C GLU A 72 -1.40 5.83 -13.44
N ALA A 73 -2.22 5.53 -14.44
CA ALA A 73 -3.34 6.34 -14.91
C ALA A 73 -4.57 5.47 -15.22
N GLY A 74 -5.66 6.11 -15.65
CA GLY A 74 -6.91 5.42 -15.98
C GLY A 74 -6.84 4.61 -17.28
N GLU A 75 -5.97 4.99 -18.19
CA GLU A 75 -5.85 4.43 -19.53
C GLU A 75 -5.28 3.02 -19.54
N CYS A 76 -5.62 2.27 -20.59
CA CYS A 76 -5.06 0.94 -20.83
C CYS A 76 -3.55 1.06 -21.09
N PRO A 77 -2.70 0.29 -20.36
CA PRO A 77 -1.26 0.29 -20.58
C PRO A 77 -0.88 -0.33 -21.95
N ASN A 78 -1.76 -1.13 -22.52
CA ASN A 78 -1.56 -1.84 -23.80
C ASN A 78 -2.68 -1.49 -24.79
N PRO A 79 -2.73 -0.27 -25.35
CA PRO A 79 -3.83 0.18 -26.20
C PRO A 79 -4.00 -0.69 -27.44
N GLY A 80 -5.27 -1.01 -27.78
CA GLY A 80 -5.62 -1.77 -28.96
C GLY A 80 -5.58 -3.29 -28.79
N THR A 81 -5.27 -3.80 -27.60
CA THR A 81 -5.34 -5.22 -27.26
C THR A 81 -6.74 -5.64 -26.82
N SER A 82 -7.03 -6.94 -26.88
CA SER A 82 -8.17 -7.51 -26.18
C SER A 82 -7.90 -7.56 -24.67
N SER A 83 -8.94 -7.68 -23.84
CA SER A 83 -8.77 -7.82 -22.38
C SER A 83 -7.88 -9.01 -21.98
N ASN A 84 -7.94 -10.11 -22.72
CA ASN A 84 -7.07 -11.26 -22.47
C ASN A 84 -5.61 -10.96 -22.84
N ASP A 85 -5.38 -10.33 -23.99
CA ASP A 85 -4.03 -9.98 -24.43
C ASP A 85 -3.40 -8.91 -23.52
N ASP A 86 -4.19 -7.93 -23.08
CA ASP A 86 -3.76 -6.95 -22.09
C ASP A 86 -3.32 -7.64 -20.80
N ASN A 87 -4.13 -8.55 -20.26
CA ASN A 87 -3.78 -9.32 -19.06
C ASN A 87 -2.50 -10.15 -19.25
N ILE A 88 -2.30 -10.75 -20.43
CA ILE A 88 -1.07 -11.49 -20.75
C ILE A 88 0.12 -10.54 -20.75
N THR A 89 0.02 -9.40 -21.43
CA THR A 89 1.10 -8.41 -21.52
C THR A 89 1.49 -7.84 -20.15
N ARG A 90 0.51 -7.57 -19.25
CA ARG A 90 0.78 -7.14 -17.87
C ARG A 90 1.57 -8.20 -17.08
N VAL A 91 1.23 -9.49 -17.27
CA VAL A 91 1.98 -10.59 -16.65
C VAL A 91 3.39 -10.71 -17.22
N GLU A 92 3.56 -10.59 -18.54
CA GLU A 92 4.86 -10.60 -19.22
C GLU A 92 5.74 -9.44 -18.75
N GLU A 93 5.17 -8.27 -18.56
CA GLU A 93 5.88 -7.13 -17.98
C GLU A 93 6.37 -7.44 -16.55
N ALA A 94 5.51 -7.99 -15.69
CA ALA A 94 5.89 -8.35 -14.33
C ALA A 94 7.05 -9.36 -14.32
N VAL A 95 7.00 -10.37 -15.20
CA VAL A 95 8.11 -11.33 -15.37
C VAL A 95 9.39 -10.64 -15.82
N SER A 96 9.30 -9.68 -16.76
CA SER A 96 10.45 -8.91 -17.23
C SER A 96 11.10 -8.05 -16.14
N LYS A 97 10.33 -7.68 -15.11
CA LYS A 97 10.79 -6.96 -13.90
C LYS A 97 11.32 -7.90 -12.82
N ASN A 98 11.36 -9.22 -13.07
CA ASN A 98 11.69 -10.25 -12.09
C ASN A 98 10.81 -10.17 -10.83
N ALA A 99 9.50 -10.01 -11.01
CA ALA A 99 8.57 -9.94 -9.89
C ALA A 99 8.50 -11.28 -9.13
N ASP A 100 8.63 -11.20 -7.80
CA ASP A 100 8.48 -12.35 -6.90
C ASP A 100 7.01 -12.67 -6.63
N LEU A 101 6.12 -11.67 -6.77
CA LEU A 101 4.68 -11.81 -6.61
C LEU A 101 3.93 -10.79 -7.48
N TYR A 102 2.95 -11.31 -8.22
CA TYR A 102 1.96 -10.50 -8.93
C TYR A 102 0.66 -10.43 -8.12
N VAL A 103 0.17 -9.23 -7.84
CA VAL A 103 -1.05 -9.00 -7.07
C VAL A 103 -2.02 -8.16 -7.89
N ALA A 104 -3.04 -8.81 -8.45
CA ALA A 104 -4.14 -8.11 -9.10
C ALA A 104 -5.16 -7.64 -8.06
N LEU A 105 -5.46 -6.35 -8.07
CA LEU A 105 -6.36 -5.70 -7.11
C LEU A 105 -7.67 -5.37 -7.81
N HIS A 106 -8.76 -5.93 -7.30
CA HIS A 106 -10.11 -5.86 -7.83
C HIS A 106 -11.14 -5.57 -6.75
N ASN A 107 -12.34 -5.19 -7.17
CA ASN A 107 -13.53 -5.11 -6.34
C ASN A 107 -14.64 -5.97 -6.94
N ASN A 108 -15.33 -6.68 -6.10
CA ASN A 108 -16.29 -7.69 -6.50
C ASN A 108 -17.67 -7.10 -6.85
N SER A 109 -18.46 -7.84 -7.61
CA SER A 109 -19.86 -7.53 -7.87
C SER A 109 -20.70 -8.82 -7.85
N SER A 110 -22.01 -8.69 -7.55
CA SER A 110 -22.92 -9.82 -7.53
C SER A 110 -24.34 -9.37 -7.83
N ALA A 111 -25.13 -10.25 -8.47
CA ALA A 111 -26.58 -10.08 -8.59
C ALA A 111 -27.27 -10.06 -7.22
N SER A 112 -26.68 -10.72 -6.21
CA SER A 112 -27.18 -10.69 -4.83
C SER A 112 -26.60 -9.49 -4.09
N SER A 113 -27.46 -8.56 -3.69
CA SER A 113 -27.08 -7.40 -2.87
C SER A 113 -26.65 -7.76 -1.44
N SER A 114 -26.85 -9.00 -1.00
CA SER A 114 -26.40 -9.51 0.30
C SER A 114 -24.96 -10.04 0.27
N ALA A 115 -24.37 -10.29 -0.91
CA ALA A 115 -22.99 -10.69 -1.04
C ALA A 115 -22.07 -9.56 -0.57
N ARG A 116 -21.09 -9.86 0.31
CA ARG A 116 -20.18 -8.87 0.91
C ARG A 116 -18.89 -9.50 1.38
N GLY A 117 -17.84 -8.68 1.51
CA GLY A 117 -16.54 -9.05 2.07
C GLY A 117 -15.52 -9.46 1.02
N ALA A 118 -14.29 -9.77 1.47
CA ALA A 118 -13.15 -10.05 0.63
C ALA A 118 -12.93 -11.54 0.40
N THR A 119 -12.40 -11.87 -0.79
CA THR A 119 -11.86 -13.19 -1.13
C THR A 119 -10.58 -13.01 -1.92
N VAL A 120 -9.67 -13.98 -1.85
CA VAL A 120 -8.47 -13.97 -2.68
C VAL A 120 -8.41 -15.26 -3.50
N TYR A 121 -8.27 -15.11 -4.82
CA TYR A 121 -8.01 -16.22 -5.72
C TYR A 121 -6.51 -16.45 -5.84
N TYR A 122 -6.11 -17.72 -5.77
CA TYR A 122 -4.72 -18.15 -5.91
C TYR A 122 -4.61 -19.33 -6.88
N PRO A 123 -3.41 -19.64 -7.41
CA PRO A 123 -3.24 -20.73 -8.36
C PRO A 123 -3.68 -22.09 -7.79
N ASN A 124 -4.37 -22.89 -8.59
CA ASN A 124 -4.71 -24.27 -8.22
C ASN A 124 -3.44 -25.11 -7.98
N ASN A 125 -3.57 -26.28 -7.36
CA ASN A 125 -2.41 -27.09 -6.99
C ASN A 125 -1.89 -28.01 -8.13
N ASN A 126 -2.26 -27.73 -9.38
CA ASN A 126 -1.82 -28.44 -10.56
C ASN A 126 -0.54 -27.87 -11.15
N TYR A 127 0.15 -28.62 -12.02
CA TYR A 127 1.31 -28.20 -12.79
C TYR A 127 2.47 -27.72 -11.89
N ASN A 128 2.59 -26.43 -11.60
CA ASN A 128 3.65 -25.85 -10.79
C ASN A 128 3.19 -25.69 -9.33
N LYS A 129 3.49 -26.69 -8.52
CA LYS A 129 3.06 -26.74 -7.12
C LYS A 129 3.71 -25.64 -6.25
N THR A 130 4.97 -25.33 -6.47
CA THR A 130 5.69 -24.29 -5.72
C THR A 130 5.03 -22.92 -5.90
N VAL A 131 4.71 -22.55 -7.14
CA VAL A 131 3.97 -21.31 -7.46
C VAL A 131 2.62 -21.27 -6.75
N SER A 132 1.93 -22.42 -6.68
CA SER A 132 0.62 -22.52 -6.02
C SER A 132 0.72 -22.34 -4.51
N GLU A 133 1.71 -22.96 -3.88
CA GLU A 133 1.95 -22.87 -2.43
C GLU A 133 2.37 -21.44 -2.03
N THR A 134 3.25 -20.79 -2.81
CA THR A 134 3.64 -19.39 -2.65
C THR A 134 2.43 -18.46 -2.77
N GLY A 135 1.66 -18.58 -3.85
CA GLY A 135 0.45 -17.78 -4.05
C GLY A 135 -0.57 -17.95 -2.91
N LYS A 136 -0.78 -19.19 -2.45
CA LYS A 136 -1.67 -19.48 -1.32
C LYS A 136 -1.21 -18.84 -0.01
N ALA A 137 0.09 -18.89 0.28
CA ALA A 137 0.64 -18.33 1.50
C ALA A 137 0.51 -16.79 1.51
N ALA A 138 0.89 -16.11 0.42
CA ALA A 138 0.70 -14.67 0.28
C ALA A 138 -0.78 -14.26 0.37
N ALA A 139 -1.67 -14.98 -0.33
CA ALA A 139 -3.12 -14.76 -0.26
C ALA A 139 -3.67 -14.90 1.17
N THR A 140 -3.14 -15.83 1.97
CA THR A 140 -3.53 -16.04 3.38
C THR A 140 -3.23 -14.81 4.23
N ASP A 141 -2.03 -14.26 4.14
CA ASP A 141 -1.63 -13.11 4.95
C ASP A 141 -2.34 -11.81 4.49
N ILE A 142 -2.59 -11.65 3.19
CA ILE A 142 -3.38 -10.52 2.66
C ILE A 142 -4.83 -10.60 3.16
N LEU A 143 -5.52 -11.72 3.00
CA LEU A 143 -6.91 -11.87 3.43
C LEU A 143 -7.06 -11.69 4.95
N LYS A 144 -6.10 -12.17 5.73
CA LYS A 144 -6.04 -11.94 7.18
C LYS A 144 -5.97 -10.45 7.52
N ASN A 145 -5.12 -9.68 6.84
CA ASN A 145 -5.00 -8.23 7.07
C ASN A 145 -6.25 -7.45 6.63
N LEU A 146 -6.88 -7.84 5.52
CA LEU A 146 -8.17 -7.30 5.10
C LEU A 146 -9.28 -7.59 6.13
N SER A 147 -9.30 -8.77 6.71
CA SER A 147 -10.26 -9.13 7.77
C SER A 147 -10.05 -8.32 9.05
N GLN A 148 -8.80 -7.99 9.39
CA GLN A 148 -8.49 -7.16 10.57
C GLN A 148 -9.02 -5.72 10.48
N ILE A 149 -9.21 -5.18 9.27
CA ILE A 149 -9.85 -3.87 9.07
C ILE A 149 -11.38 -3.94 9.01
N GLY A 150 -11.96 -5.12 9.20
CA GLY A 150 -13.40 -5.34 9.32
C GLY A 150 -14.10 -5.88 8.06
N LEU A 151 -13.37 -6.15 6.97
CA LEU A 151 -13.95 -6.88 5.84
C LEU A 151 -14.34 -8.30 6.26
N LYS A 152 -15.51 -8.75 5.83
CA LYS A 152 -15.93 -10.13 6.02
C LYS A 152 -15.01 -11.05 5.21
N ASP A 153 -14.38 -12.00 5.88
CA ASP A 153 -13.63 -13.07 5.23
C ASP A 153 -14.56 -14.03 4.49
N ARG A 154 -14.31 -14.20 3.18
CA ARG A 154 -15.03 -15.16 2.30
C ARG A 154 -14.15 -16.34 1.91
N GLY A 155 -12.94 -16.41 2.44
CA GLY A 155 -12.00 -17.48 2.20
C GLY A 155 -11.10 -17.27 0.99
N LEU A 156 -10.13 -18.18 0.91
CA LEU A 156 -9.25 -18.35 -0.24
C LEU A 156 -9.92 -19.28 -1.25
N ASN A 157 -9.84 -18.94 -2.51
CA ASN A 157 -10.47 -19.69 -3.57
C ASN A 157 -9.51 -20.03 -4.71
N ILE A 158 -9.75 -21.16 -5.32
CA ILE A 158 -9.22 -21.53 -6.65
C ILE A 158 -10.38 -21.57 -7.62
N ARG A 159 -10.11 -21.33 -8.91
CA ARG A 159 -11.09 -21.53 -9.97
C ARG A 159 -10.41 -22.22 -11.12
N ASN A 160 -10.86 -23.42 -11.45
CA ASN A 160 -10.34 -24.18 -12.56
C ASN A 160 -11.02 -23.75 -13.88
N SER A 161 -10.31 -23.93 -14.98
CA SER A 161 -10.86 -23.72 -16.33
C SER A 161 -12.20 -24.44 -16.50
N GLU A 162 -13.17 -23.74 -17.06
CA GLU A 162 -14.52 -24.24 -17.36
C GLU A 162 -14.67 -24.72 -18.82
N ASP A 163 -13.73 -24.32 -19.68
CA ASP A 163 -13.66 -24.69 -21.08
C ASP A 163 -12.78 -25.93 -21.38
N GLY A 164 -12.22 -26.54 -20.32
CA GLY A 164 -11.36 -27.71 -20.43
C GLY A 164 -9.90 -27.41 -20.75
N THR A 165 -9.47 -26.15 -20.76
CA THR A 165 -8.07 -25.75 -20.96
C THR A 165 -7.16 -26.45 -19.95
N LYS A 166 -6.02 -26.94 -20.40
CA LYS A 166 -5.06 -27.71 -19.59
C LYS A 166 -3.68 -27.08 -19.61
N TYR A 167 -2.92 -27.38 -18.57
CA TYR A 167 -1.49 -27.13 -18.50
C TYR A 167 -0.67 -28.14 -19.34
N PRO A 168 0.62 -27.88 -19.61
CA PRO A 168 1.48 -28.78 -20.40
C PRO A 168 1.58 -30.22 -19.89
N ASP A 169 1.39 -30.43 -18.58
CA ASP A 169 1.35 -31.76 -17.94
C ASP A 169 -0.02 -32.45 -18.07
N ASN A 170 -0.93 -31.88 -18.85
CA ASN A 170 -2.30 -32.34 -19.06
C ASN A 170 -3.25 -32.20 -17.85
N SER A 171 -2.81 -31.55 -16.77
CA SER A 171 -3.66 -31.20 -15.64
C SER A 171 -4.55 -30.00 -15.95
N MET A 172 -5.69 -29.84 -15.22
CA MET A 172 -6.64 -28.75 -15.42
C MET A 172 -5.99 -27.40 -15.11
N ALA A 173 -6.08 -26.47 -16.06
CA ALA A 173 -5.53 -25.12 -15.90
C ALA A 173 -6.39 -24.24 -14.96
N ASP A 174 -5.82 -23.15 -14.47
CA ASP A 174 -6.56 -22.10 -13.79
C ASP A 174 -7.48 -21.35 -14.75
N TYR A 175 -8.62 -20.88 -14.27
CA TYR A 175 -9.60 -20.13 -15.04
C TYR A 175 -9.10 -18.74 -15.44
N TYR A 176 -8.57 -17.99 -14.45
CA TYR A 176 -8.16 -16.61 -14.67
C TYR A 176 -6.90 -16.53 -15.52
N MET A 177 -6.96 -15.71 -16.60
CA MET A 177 -5.86 -15.55 -17.54
C MET A 177 -4.57 -15.11 -16.83
N ILE A 178 -4.65 -14.15 -15.92
CA ILE A 178 -3.52 -13.66 -15.11
C ILE A 178 -2.86 -14.81 -14.35
N ILE A 179 -3.64 -15.58 -13.59
CA ILE A 179 -3.11 -16.70 -12.76
C ILE A 179 -2.50 -17.79 -13.64
N LYS A 180 -3.21 -18.17 -14.71
CA LYS A 180 -2.75 -19.20 -15.66
C LYS A 180 -1.43 -18.80 -16.34
N THR A 181 -1.37 -17.58 -16.89
CA THR A 181 -0.19 -17.09 -17.62
C THR A 181 1.01 -16.94 -16.68
N ALA A 182 0.83 -16.32 -15.51
CA ALA A 182 1.88 -16.17 -14.54
C ALA A 182 2.46 -17.51 -14.09
N LYS A 183 1.59 -18.51 -13.85
CA LYS A 183 2.02 -19.85 -13.44
C LYS A 183 2.78 -20.58 -14.55
N LEU A 184 2.40 -20.42 -15.82
CA LEU A 184 3.16 -20.93 -16.97
C LEU A 184 4.55 -20.28 -17.06
N MET A 185 4.69 -19.03 -16.61
CA MET A 185 5.93 -18.28 -16.56
C MET A 185 6.67 -18.40 -15.22
N ASN A 186 6.28 -19.37 -14.37
CA ASN A 186 6.90 -19.66 -13.08
C ASN A 186 6.82 -18.50 -12.06
N MET A 187 5.82 -17.64 -12.16
CA MET A 187 5.60 -16.51 -11.26
C MET A 187 4.29 -16.70 -10.45
N PRO A 188 4.31 -16.54 -9.12
CA PRO A 188 3.09 -16.54 -8.31
C PRO A 188 2.23 -15.31 -8.62
N ALA A 189 0.94 -15.54 -8.92
CA ALA A 189 -0.04 -14.48 -9.12
C ALA A 189 -1.31 -14.76 -8.31
N ILE A 190 -1.86 -13.72 -7.71
CA ILE A 190 -3.11 -13.77 -6.96
C ILE A 190 -4.04 -12.65 -7.40
N ILE A 191 -5.35 -12.84 -7.21
CA ILE A 191 -6.36 -11.81 -7.45
C ILE A 191 -7.08 -11.54 -6.13
N VAL A 192 -6.99 -10.32 -5.66
CA VAL A 192 -7.66 -9.83 -4.44
C VAL A 192 -8.97 -9.18 -4.84
N GLU A 193 -10.07 -9.74 -4.39
CA GLU A 193 -11.42 -9.19 -4.53
C GLU A 193 -11.84 -8.59 -3.18
N HIS A 194 -11.71 -7.27 -3.02
CA HIS A 194 -11.81 -6.60 -1.73
C HIS A 194 -13.22 -6.57 -1.17
N ALA A 195 -14.14 -5.91 -1.88
CA ALA A 195 -15.46 -5.59 -1.38
C ALA A 195 -16.48 -5.62 -2.53
N PHE A 196 -17.75 -5.83 -2.19
CA PHE A 196 -18.79 -5.87 -3.21
C PHE A 196 -19.33 -4.47 -3.52
N MET A 197 -19.08 -3.97 -4.73
CA MET A 197 -19.60 -2.70 -5.23
C MET A 197 -21.16 -2.68 -5.26
N THR A 198 -21.76 -3.83 -5.35
CA THR A 198 -23.23 -4.01 -5.31
C THR A 198 -23.81 -4.04 -3.90
N ASN A 199 -22.98 -4.17 -2.85
CA ASN A 199 -23.40 -4.20 -1.46
C ASN A 199 -23.29 -2.82 -0.80
N LYS A 200 -24.42 -2.29 -0.29
CA LYS A 200 -24.44 -0.96 0.34
C LYS A 200 -23.53 -0.86 1.57
N GLY A 201 -23.43 -1.93 2.36
CA GLY A 201 -22.60 -1.97 3.57
C GLY A 201 -21.10 -1.89 3.22
N ASP A 202 -20.66 -2.69 2.25
CA ASP A 202 -19.27 -2.69 1.76
C ASP A 202 -18.92 -1.33 1.14
N VAL A 203 -19.81 -0.78 0.30
CA VAL A 203 -19.60 0.55 -0.30
C VAL A 203 -19.43 1.61 0.77
N ASN A 204 -20.34 1.69 1.75
CA ASN A 204 -20.30 2.71 2.79
C ASN A 204 -19.05 2.59 3.69
N SER A 205 -18.56 1.37 3.93
CA SER A 205 -17.48 1.14 4.88
C SER A 205 -16.09 1.11 4.23
N PHE A 206 -16.00 0.69 2.95
CA PHE A 206 -14.70 0.37 2.34
C PHE A 206 -14.45 1.03 0.98
N LEU A 207 -15.48 1.44 0.21
CA LEU A 207 -15.31 1.94 -1.15
C LEU A 207 -15.75 3.40 -1.33
N GLY A 208 -16.50 3.96 -0.38
CA GLY A 208 -17.18 5.25 -0.54
C GLY A 208 -16.33 6.48 -0.19
N SER A 209 -15.09 6.34 0.20
CA SER A 209 -14.19 7.45 0.51
C SER A 209 -12.73 7.11 0.26
N ASP A 210 -11.93 8.15 -0.01
CA ASP A 210 -10.49 8.03 -0.21
C ASP A 210 -9.80 7.38 1.02
N GLU A 211 -10.21 7.74 2.24
CA GLU A 211 -9.68 7.11 3.47
C GLU A 211 -10.00 5.61 3.55
N ALA A 212 -11.18 5.21 3.07
CA ALA A 212 -11.56 3.79 3.07
C ALA A 212 -10.73 3.00 2.06
N LEU A 213 -10.51 3.53 0.85
CA LEU A 213 -9.63 2.92 -0.16
C LEU A 213 -8.18 2.82 0.33
N ARG A 214 -7.68 3.87 1.01
CA ARG A 214 -6.36 3.84 1.66
C ARG A 214 -6.24 2.70 2.66
N LYS A 215 -7.26 2.47 3.49
CA LYS A 215 -7.26 1.35 4.45
C LYS A 215 -7.15 -0.01 3.77
N LEU A 216 -7.79 -0.19 2.60
CA LEU A 216 -7.69 -1.41 1.80
C LEU A 216 -6.25 -1.60 1.29
N GLY A 217 -5.71 -0.63 0.55
CA GLY A 217 -4.35 -0.72 0.01
C GLY A 217 -3.28 -0.89 1.11
N GLU A 218 -3.43 -0.21 2.25
CA GLU A 218 -2.54 -0.42 3.40
C GLU A 218 -2.68 -1.82 4.01
N ALA A 219 -3.87 -2.44 3.97
CA ALA A 219 -4.06 -3.81 4.45
C ALA A 219 -3.40 -4.82 3.52
N ASP A 220 -3.51 -4.64 2.20
CA ASP A 220 -2.81 -5.46 1.21
C ASP A 220 -1.30 -5.39 1.42
N ALA A 221 -0.76 -4.18 1.54
CA ALA A 221 0.67 -3.96 1.78
C ALA A 221 1.16 -4.63 3.06
N ARG A 222 0.38 -4.57 4.16
CA ARG A 222 0.71 -5.28 5.40
C ARG A 222 0.69 -6.80 5.20
N GLY A 223 -0.28 -7.34 4.46
CA GLY A 223 -0.34 -8.76 4.16
C GLY A 223 0.86 -9.24 3.35
N ILE A 224 1.28 -8.47 2.34
CA ILE A 224 2.48 -8.73 1.55
C ILE A 224 3.74 -8.65 2.45
N ALA A 225 3.82 -7.62 3.29
CA ALA A 225 4.95 -7.44 4.20
C ALA A 225 5.03 -8.57 5.26
N ASP A 226 3.89 -9.03 5.78
CA ASP A 226 3.82 -10.16 6.72
C ASP A 226 4.31 -11.45 6.06
N TYR A 227 3.90 -11.71 4.79
CA TYR A 227 4.30 -12.88 4.03
C TYR A 227 5.82 -12.93 3.81
N TYR A 228 6.43 -11.81 3.37
CA TYR A 228 7.87 -11.73 3.11
C TYR A 228 8.70 -11.42 4.36
N GLY A 229 8.10 -11.19 5.52
CA GLY A 229 8.81 -10.78 6.73
C GLY A 229 9.52 -9.44 6.60
N LEU A 230 8.99 -8.51 5.79
CA LEU A 230 9.60 -7.21 5.53
C LEU A 230 9.68 -6.36 6.79
N LYS A 231 10.78 -5.66 6.96
CA LYS A 231 11.00 -4.73 8.07
C LYS A 231 10.72 -3.30 7.62
N LYS A 232 9.99 -2.54 8.42
CA LYS A 232 9.79 -1.11 8.14
C LYS A 232 11.12 -0.38 8.14
N LYS A 233 11.30 0.53 7.18
CA LYS A 233 12.42 1.47 7.16
C LYS A 233 12.47 2.23 8.48
N LYS A 234 13.63 2.29 9.11
CA LYS A 234 13.80 3.11 10.31
C LYS A 234 13.55 4.57 9.94
N THR A 235 12.51 5.14 10.51
CA THR A 235 12.18 6.55 10.31
C THR A 235 13.29 7.38 10.91
N THR A 236 14.06 8.07 10.08
CA THR A 236 15.13 8.94 10.54
C THR A 236 14.67 10.36 10.85
N ARG A 237 13.44 10.72 10.43
CA ARG A 237 12.82 12.04 10.61
C ARG A 237 11.38 11.88 11.10
N VAL A 238 10.92 12.83 11.93
CA VAL A 238 9.53 12.89 12.36
C VAL A 238 8.64 13.19 11.15
N ASN A 239 7.60 12.39 10.94
CA ASN A 239 6.65 12.61 9.84
C ASN A 239 5.66 13.72 10.21
N LEU A 240 5.85 14.91 9.65
CA LEU A 240 4.95 16.06 9.80
C LEU A 240 3.68 15.81 8.96
N LYS A 241 2.50 15.86 9.62
CA LYS A 241 1.19 15.68 8.97
C LYS A 241 0.62 16.99 8.45
N LYS A 242 0.69 18.05 9.27
CA LYS A 242 0.08 19.32 8.92
C LYS A 242 0.76 20.46 9.68
N VAL A 243 0.95 21.60 8.98
CA VAL A 243 1.29 22.90 9.54
C VAL A 243 0.27 23.89 9.02
N ALA A 244 -0.48 24.54 9.89
CA ALA A 244 -1.51 25.49 9.48
C ALA A 244 -1.77 26.54 10.57
N GLN A 245 -2.04 27.79 10.18
CA GLN A 245 -2.64 28.77 11.06
C GLN A 245 -4.09 28.37 11.34
N VAL A 246 -4.44 28.18 12.58
CA VAL A 246 -5.76 27.73 13.04
C VAL A 246 -6.56 28.83 13.74
N LYS A 247 -5.89 29.92 14.14
CA LYS A 247 -6.44 31.16 14.70
C LYS A 247 -5.49 32.29 14.36
N GLU A 248 -5.93 33.55 14.51
CA GLU A 248 -5.08 34.73 14.28
C GLU A 248 -3.77 34.66 15.09
N ASP A 249 -3.83 34.15 16.32
CA ASP A 249 -2.69 34.06 17.27
C ASP A 249 -2.09 32.63 17.33
N LYS A 250 -2.41 31.72 16.36
CA LYS A 250 -2.02 30.32 16.55
C LYS A 250 -1.75 29.57 15.25
N VAL A 251 -0.51 29.09 15.10
CA VAL A 251 -0.12 28.06 14.12
C VAL A 251 -0.05 26.70 14.83
N LYS A 252 -0.77 25.71 14.30
CA LYS A 252 -0.74 24.34 14.81
C LYS A 252 0.10 23.46 13.91
N ILE A 253 1.05 22.76 14.51
CA ILE A 253 1.93 21.76 13.88
C ILE A 253 1.53 20.39 14.42
N THR A 254 1.30 19.41 13.55
CA THR A 254 0.97 18.02 13.93
C THR A 254 1.86 17.03 13.19
N TRP A 255 2.15 15.91 13.83
CA TRP A 255 3.01 14.87 13.30
C TRP A 255 2.56 13.49 13.77
N SER A 256 3.15 12.43 13.17
CA SER A 256 2.98 11.07 13.66
C SER A 256 3.90 10.80 14.84
N ALA A 257 3.46 9.93 15.75
CA ALA A 257 4.34 9.38 16.75
C ALA A 257 5.63 8.85 16.10
N PHE A 258 6.77 9.09 16.76
CA PHE A 258 8.07 8.58 16.33
C PHE A 258 8.48 7.48 17.32
N ASP A 259 8.82 6.32 16.80
CA ASP A 259 9.14 5.16 17.61
C ASP A 259 10.32 5.42 18.56
N GLY A 260 10.17 5.03 19.82
CA GLY A 260 11.15 5.29 20.87
C GLY A 260 11.25 6.75 21.35
N ALA A 261 10.39 7.65 20.86
CA ALA A 261 10.42 9.04 21.29
C ALA A 261 9.81 9.24 22.69
N ASP A 262 10.54 9.91 23.59
CA ASP A 262 10.04 10.34 24.88
C ASP A 262 9.60 11.81 24.90
N TYR A 263 10.13 12.63 24.00
CA TYR A 263 9.65 13.99 23.70
C TYR A 263 10.08 14.47 22.31
N TYR A 264 9.54 15.62 21.93
CA TYR A 264 9.81 16.30 20.67
C TYR A 264 10.32 17.70 20.89
N ILE A 265 11.26 18.13 20.04
CA ILE A 265 11.73 19.51 19.92
C ILE A 265 11.14 20.08 18.62
N VAL A 266 10.43 21.20 18.75
CA VAL A 266 9.87 21.92 17.61
C VAL A 266 10.78 23.08 17.27
N CYS A 267 11.15 23.20 16.00
CA CYS A 267 11.97 24.27 15.47
C CYS A 267 11.24 25.01 14.35
N ARG A 268 11.53 26.30 14.24
CA ARG A 268 10.97 27.23 13.26
C ARG A 268 12.11 27.97 12.55
N ARG A 269 11.89 28.41 11.32
CA ARG A 269 12.69 29.40 10.60
C ARG A 269 11.82 30.23 9.66
N ARG A 270 12.28 31.42 9.30
CA ARG A 270 11.62 32.28 8.30
C ARG A 270 12.13 32.03 6.89
N LEU A 271 11.26 32.21 5.91
CA LEU A 271 11.66 32.50 4.54
C LEU A 271 12.10 33.95 4.47
N LEU A 272 13.33 34.21 4.08
CA LEU A 272 13.89 35.53 3.90
C LEU A 272 13.72 36.00 2.47
N GLU A 273 14.07 35.12 1.51
CA GLU A 273 13.91 35.38 0.10
C GLU A 273 13.30 34.12 -0.58
N PRO A 274 12.20 34.26 -1.35
CA PRO A 274 11.66 33.14 -2.13
C PRO A 274 12.64 32.74 -3.23
N ALA A 275 12.51 31.53 -3.75
CA ALA A 275 13.29 31.06 -4.90
C ALA A 275 13.02 31.95 -6.13
N GLY A 276 14.06 32.56 -6.71
CA GLY A 276 14.02 33.22 -8.00
C GLY A 276 14.23 32.26 -9.16
N GLU A 277 14.21 32.77 -10.40
CA GLU A 277 14.39 31.94 -11.62
C GLU A 277 15.72 31.18 -11.62
N ASP A 278 16.77 31.73 -11.01
CA ASP A 278 18.13 31.16 -10.99
C ASP A 278 18.67 30.87 -9.57
N GLY A 279 17.86 30.97 -8.52
CA GLY A 279 18.32 30.91 -7.14
C GLY A 279 17.48 30.04 -6.20
N ALA A 280 18.12 29.40 -5.22
CA ALA A 280 17.44 28.69 -4.14
C ALA A 280 16.86 29.70 -3.12
N ALA A 281 15.72 29.35 -2.50
CA ALA A 281 15.13 30.13 -1.42
C ALA A 281 16.10 30.32 -0.25
N VAL A 282 16.14 31.53 0.31
CA VAL A 282 16.97 31.88 1.46
C VAL A 282 16.16 31.84 2.74
N TYR A 283 16.70 31.22 3.77
CA TYR A 283 16.03 31.02 5.05
C TYR A 283 16.88 31.53 6.21
N SER A 284 16.21 31.96 7.29
CA SER A 284 16.88 32.17 8.57
C SER A 284 17.44 30.87 9.15
N LYS A 285 18.28 30.97 10.18
CA LYS A 285 18.68 29.78 10.96
C LYS A 285 17.46 29.17 11.66
N TRP A 286 17.52 27.85 11.87
CA TRP A 286 16.53 27.17 12.69
C TRP A 286 16.62 27.60 14.15
N GLU A 287 15.53 28.06 14.71
CA GLU A 287 15.36 28.34 16.12
C GLU A 287 14.49 27.29 16.80
N ARG A 288 14.84 26.93 18.04
CA ARG A 288 13.99 26.07 18.86
C ARG A 288 12.89 26.91 19.48
N ILE A 289 11.63 26.57 19.23
CA ILE A 289 10.46 27.29 19.76
C ILE A 289 9.71 26.49 20.82
N GLY A 290 9.98 25.19 20.99
CA GLY A 290 9.29 24.41 22.01
C GLY A 290 9.79 22.99 22.22
N LYS A 291 9.28 22.41 23.33
CA LYS A 291 9.42 20.99 23.69
C LYS A 291 8.04 20.46 24.09
N THR A 292 7.69 19.28 23.65
CA THR A 292 6.40 18.64 23.97
C THR A 292 6.53 17.11 23.99
N ARG A 293 5.63 16.43 24.71
CA ARG A 293 5.47 14.97 24.66
C ARG A 293 4.27 14.55 23.79
N LYS A 294 3.54 15.53 23.23
CA LYS A 294 2.36 15.30 22.39
C LYS A 294 2.79 15.34 20.93
N GLU A 295 2.02 14.72 20.06
CA GLU A 295 2.22 14.73 18.60
C GLU A 295 1.71 16.02 17.94
N TYR A 296 1.64 17.09 18.70
CA TYR A 296 1.35 18.43 18.21
C TYR A 296 2.02 19.52 19.05
N TYR A 297 2.18 20.68 18.44
CA TYR A 297 2.59 21.92 19.08
C TYR A 297 1.77 23.09 18.53
N CYS A 298 1.57 24.11 19.35
CA CYS A 298 0.95 25.36 18.95
C CYS A 298 1.95 26.49 19.13
N ASP A 299 2.40 27.06 18.04
CA ASP A 299 3.18 28.28 18.01
C ASP A 299 2.22 29.47 18.15
N LYS A 300 2.54 30.42 19.05
CA LYS A 300 1.78 31.63 19.32
C LYS A 300 2.64 32.89 19.21
N ASP A 301 3.91 32.72 18.91
CA ASP A 301 4.88 33.79 18.83
C ASP A 301 5.39 33.93 17.39
N PHE A 302 4.55 34.50 16.53
CA PHE A 302 4.87 34.74 15.12
C PHE A 302 4.37 36.11 14.68
N GLU A 303 4.97 36.63 13.61
CA GLU A 303 4.55 37.87 12.95
C GLU A 303 3.54 37.56 11.84
N ALA A 304 2.59 38.47 11.62
CA ALA A 304 1.68 38.41 10.48
C ALA A 304 2.44 38.57 9.15
N ASP A 305 1.81 38.18 8.05
CA ASP A 305 2.33 38.30 6.67
C ASP A 305 3.74 37.74 6.48
N THR A 306 4.07 36.72 7.29
CA THR A 306 5.40 36.11 7.31
C THR A 306 5.32 34.61 6.99
N THR A 307 6.19 34.12 6.10
CA THR A 307 6.26 32.70 5.79
C THR A 307 7.25 32.01 6.73
N TYR A 308 6.72 31.10 7.51
CA TYR A 308 7.51 30.26 8.42
C TYR A 308 7.57 28.81 7.92
N TYR A 309 8.68 28.15 8.22
CA TYR A 309 8.87 26.73 8.03
C TYR A 309 9.14 26.07 9.36
N TYR A 310 8.52 24.92 9.57
CA TYR A 310 8.61 24.15 10.82
C TYR A 310 9.25 22.78 10.56
N THR A 311 9.98 22.31 11.55
CA THR A 311 10.50 20.95 11.63
C THR A 311 10.42 20.46 13.07
N VAL A 312 10.33 19.14 13.23
CA VAL A 312 10.27 18.48 14.53
C VAL A 312 11.39 17.45 14.61
N LYS A 313 12.02 17.35 15.76
CA LYS A 313 12.98 16.31 16.10
C LYS A 313 12.44 15.52 17.28
N ALA A 314 12.45 14.19 17.18
CA ALA A 314 12.17 13.29 18.28
C ALA A 314 13.46 13.04 19.08
N HIS A 315 13.39 13.07 20.41
CA HIS A 315 14.42 12.55 21.30
C HIS A 315 14.12 11.07 21.55
N ILE A 316 15.15 10.23 21.43
CA ILE A 316 15.07 8.78 21.61
C ILE A 316 15.77 8.46 22.91
N ALA A 317 14.99 8.12 23.94
CA ALA A 317 15.49 7.92 25.31
C ALA A 317 16.53 6.79 25.40
N GLU A 318 16.32 5.69 24.67
CA GLU A 318 17.19 4.51 24.71
C GLU A 318 18.65 4.82 24.28
N THR A 319 18.82 5.74 23.35
CA THR A 319 20.15 6.10 22.78
C THR A 319 20.60 7.50 23.14
N ASP A 320 19.81 8.26 23.93
CA ASP A 320 20.04 9.68 24.25
C ASP A 320 20.36 10.51 23.00
N SER A 321 19.62 10.27 21.91
CA SER A 321 19.88 10.88 20.60
C SER A 321 18.64 11.55 20.03
N PHE A 322 18.82 12.29 18.93
CA PHE A 322 17.72 12.95 18.22
C PHE A 322 17.55 12.42 16.82
N SER A 323 16.30 12.30 16.38
CA SER A 323 15.98 12.09 14.95
C SER A 323 16.55 13.22 14.08
N LYS A 324 16.75 12.96 12.78
CA LYS A 324 17.14 14.00 11.82
C LYS A 324 16.02 15.02 11.67
N LYS A 325 16.37 16.30 11.45
CA LYS A 325 15.42 17.34 11.07
C LYS A 325 15.13 17.30 9.57
N HIS A 326 14.00 17.84 9.15
CA HIS A 326 13.75 18.11 7.73
C HIS A 326 14.68 19.19 7.19
N THR A 327 15.16 19.05 5.98
CA THR A 327 16.09 20.01 5.38
C THR A 327 15.39 21.34 5.11
N VAL A 328 14.22 21.33 4.52
CA VAL A 328 13.41 22.53 4.24
C VAL A 328 12.40 22.78 5.35
N GLY A 329 11.70 21.76 5.82
CA GLY A 329 10.56 21.83 6.73
C GLY A 329 9.23 22.04 5.99
N PHE A 330 8.16 22.21 6.75
CA PHE A 330 6.80 22.43 6.25
C PHE A 330 6.41 23.89 6.44
N GLY A 331 5.99 24.55 5.35
CA GLY A 331 5.75 25.98 5.32
C GLY A 331 4.30 26.37 5.64
N VAL A 332 4.12 27.56 6.20
CA VAL A 332 2.84 28.27 6.34
C VAL A 332 3.10 29.77 6.26
N THR A 333 2.26 30.50 5.51
CA THR A 333 2.24 31.96 5.55
C THR A 333 1.16 32.39 6.54
N THR A 334 1.57 33.16 7.55
CA THR A 334 0.68 33.73 8.57
C THR A 334 -0.08 34.92 7.99
N LYS A 335 -1.25 35.18 8.57
CA LYS A 335 -2.12 36.32 8.23
C LYS A 335 -2.30 37.22 9.43
#